data_f20cc3eb37dd8c13333fb374760e5643
#
_entry.id   f20cc3eb37dd8c13333fb374760e5643
#
_cell.length_a   1.000
_cell.length_b   1.000
_cell.length_c   1.000
_cell.angle_alpha   90.00
_cell.angle_beta   90.00
_cell.angle_gamma   90.00
#
_symmetry.space_group_name_H-M   'P 1'
#
loop_
_entity.id
_entity.type
_entity.pdbx_description
1 polymer ?
#
loop_
_entity_poly.entity_id
_entity_poly.type
_entity_poly.pdbx_seq_one_letter_code
_entity_poly.pdbx_strand_id
1 'polypeptide(L)'
;DLKTGGPVDAPAAARPLQPPAWQRRLPVPFRTQKTDQPELAGKICSPTSVAMVMAYYGVDRSTLDVAQACLDPHHGIYGNWPRNVQAAYSFGVPGYLARFTNWADVERAIADGHPLILSIRFAQPGILLNSPYQATDGHLIVLAGFDAAGNVEVNDPAATTPEKGCVWYPRAGLEEAWWKATGGVAYVLLPPE
;
A
#
# COMPACT_ATOMS: atom_id res chain seq x y z
N ASP A 1 -40.63 -23.48 -19.23
CA ASP A 1 -39.40 -23.26 -19.99
C ASP A 1 -38.44 -22.38 -19.18
N LEU A 2 -37.53 -23.05 -18.48
CA LEU A 2 -36.40 -22.38 -17.79
C LEU A 2 -35.41 -21.91 -18.86
N LYS A 3 -35.37 -20.61 -19.12
CA LYS A 3 -34.31 -20.00 -19.92
C LYS A 3 -33.00 -20.17 -19.19
N THR A 4 -32.14 -21.03 -19.73
CA THR A 4 -30.73 -21.18 -19.31
C THR A 4 -30.04 -19.86 -19.54
N GLY A 5 -29.64 -19.18 -18.44
CA GLY A 5 -28.80 -18.00 -18.52
C GLY A 5 -27.47 -18.39 -19.18
N GLY A 6 -27.13 -17.70 -20.26
CA GLY A 6 -25.80 -17.83 -20.88
C GLY A 6 -24.68 -17.46 -19.92
N PRO A 7 -23.43 -17.86 -20.19
CA PRO A 7 -22.31 -17.52 -19.35
C PRO A 7 -22.19 -16.00 -19.21
N VAL A 8 -22.13 -15.54 -17.97
CA VAL A 8 -21.82 -14.13 -17.67
C VAL A 8 -20.37 -13.93 -18.11
N ASP A 9 -20.16 -13.10 -19.13
CA ASP A 9 -18.82 -12.74 -19.57
C ASP A 9 -18.04 -12.20 -18.38
N ALA A 10 -16.89 -12.81 -18.11
CA ALA A 10 -15.95 -12.26 -17.11
C ALA A 10 -15.61 -10.82 -17.52
N PRO A 11 -15.52 -9.87 -16.58
CA PRO A 11 -15.15 -8.50 -16.91
C PRO A 11 -13.84 -8.52 -17.68
N ALA A 12 -13.85 -7.90 -18.87
CA ALA A 12 -12.68 -7.82 -19.74
C ALA A 12 -11.52 -7.25 -18.95
N ALA A 13 -10.36 -7.91 -19.00
CA ALA A 13 -9.14 -7.44 -18.33
C ALA A 13 -8.89 -5.98 -18.72
N ALA A 14 -8.65 -5.13 -17.71
CA ALA A 14 -8.44 -3.71 -17.93
C ALA A 14 -7.29 -3.50 -18.93
N ARG A 15 -7.53 -2.70 -19.98
CA ARG A 15 -6.49 -2.40 -20.96
C ARG A 15 -5.39 -1.57 -20.29
N PRO A 16 -4.11 -1.87 -20.53
CA PRO A 16 -3.01 -1.06 -20.03
C PRO A 16 -3.20 0.43 -20.38
N LEU A 17 -3.00 1.31 -19.41
CA LEU A 17 -3.04 2.74 -19.64
C LEU A 17 -1.86 3.17 -20.52
N GLN A 18 -2.14 4.02 -21.50
CA GLN A 18 -1.08 4.60 -22.35
C GLN A 18 -0.24 5.59 -21.53
N PRO A 19 1.12 5.60 -21.67
CA PRO A 19 1.89 6.72 -21.19
C PRO A 19 1.44 8.02 -21.89
N PRO A 20 1.28 9.14 -21.20
CA PRO A 20 1.70 9.50 -19.86
C PRO A 20 0.62 9.36 -18.76
N ALA A 21 -0.56 8.79 -19.05
CA ALA A 21 -1.68 8.78 -18.09
C ALA A 21 -1.37 8.08 -16.76
N TRP A 22 -0.58 7.00 -16.77
CA TRP A 22 -0.13 6.28 -15.57
C TRP A 22 1.21 6.81 -15.01
N GLN A 23 1.98 7.56 -15.81
CA GLN A 23 3.22 8.22 -15.35
C GLN A 23 2.85 9.37 -14.43
N ARG A 24 2.51 9.04 -13.21
CA ARG A 24 2.00 9.97 -12.21
C ARG A 24 2.66 9.70 -10.87
N ARG A 25 2.97 10.77 -10.17
CA ARG A 25 3.41 10.76 -8.78
C ARG A 25 2.33 11.43 -7.93
N LEU A 26 1.79 10.70 -6.96
CA LEU A 26 0.84 11.22 -5.99
C LEU A 26 1.64 11.84 -4.82
N PRO A 27 1.33 13.07 -4.38
CA PRO A 27 2.08 13.74 -3.32
C PRO A 27 1.71 13.19 -1.93
N VAL A 28 1.89 11.89 -1.74
CA VAL A 28 1.64 11.24 -0.45
C VAL A 28 2.71 11.70 0.54
N PRO A 29 2.36 12.34 1.67
CA PRO A 29 3.34 12.79 2.65
C PRO A 29 4.04 11.59 3.30
N PHE A 30 5.36 11.64 3.37
CA PHE A 30 6.16 10.61 4.02
C PHE A 30 5.99 10.66 5.53
N ARG A 31 5.92 9.48 6.17
CA ARG A 31 6.00 9.30 7.62
C ARG A 31 6.87 8.11 7.96
N THR A 32 7.63 8.23 9.04
CA THR A 32 8.42 7.13 9.60
C THR A 32 7.65 6.39 10.69
N GLN A 33 7.83 5.07 10.76
CA GLN A 33 7.38 4.26 11.90
C GLN A 33 8.34 4.35 13.10
N LYS A 34 9.51 4.98 12.93
CA LYS A 34 10.51 5.19 13.99
C LYS A 34 10.08 6.36 14.87
N THR A 35 9.13 6.11 15.76
CA THR A 35 8.60 7.08 16.71
C THR A 35 9.46 7.15 17.97
N ASP A 36 9.15 8.12 18.84
CA ASP A 36 9.78 8.27 20.17
C ASP A 36 9.40 7.15 21.15
N GLN A 37 8.58 6.19 20.71
CA GLN A 37 8.22 4.97 21.45
C GLN A 37 8.92 3.78 20.83
N PRO A 38 10.11 3.39 21.32
CA PRO A 38 10.96 2.35 20.72
C PRO A 38 10.26 0.99 20.62
N GLU A 39 9.36 0.67 21.55
CA GLU A 39 8.60 -0.56 21.59
C GLU A 39 7.60 -0.69 20.42
N LEU A 40 7.22 0.41 19.80
CA LEU A 40 6.33 0.45 18.63
C LEU A 40 7.08 0.53 17.31
N ALA A 41 8.29 1.09 17.31
CA ALA A 41 9.05 1.46 16.11
C ALA A 41 9.26 0.33 15.08
N GLY A 42 9.19 -0.95 15.49
CA GLY A 42 9.29 -2.11 14.60
C GLY A 42 7.96 -2.79 14.28
N LYS A 43 6.82 -2.26 14.76
CA LYS A 43 5.53 -2.96 14.74
C LYS A 43 4.42 -2.19 14.01
N ILE A 44 4.61 -0.90 13.72
CA ILE A 44 3.57 0.00 13.24
C ILE A 44 3.72 0.43 11.78
N CYS A 45 4.37 -0.38 10.93
CA CYS A 45 4.46 -0.10 9.49
C CYS A 45 3.06 0.06 8.84
N SER A 46 2.12 -0.80 9.20
CA SER A 46 0.76 -0.76 8.66
C SER A 46 0.01 0.52 9.06
N PRO A 47 -0.14 0.87 10.35
CA PRO A 47 -0.75 2.14 10.75
C PRO A 47 -0.03 3.37 10.20
N THR A 48 1.30 3.34 10.09
CA THR A 48 2.06 4.46 9.51
C THR A 48 1.72 4.65 8.04
N SER A 49 1.62 3.56 7.27
CA SER A 49 1.19 3.59 5.87
C SER A 49 -0.25 4.10 5.74
N VAL A 50 -1.15 3.67 6.61
CA VAL A 50 -2.53 4.20 6.69
C VAL A 50 -2.52 5.71 6.95
N ALA A 51 -1.75 6.17 7.94
CA ALA A 51 -1.64 7.59 8.27
C ALA A 51 -1.11 8.45 7.10
N MET A 52 -0.15 7.92 6.31
CA MET A 52 0.34 8.59 5.10
C MET A 52 -0.78 8.79 4.07
N VAL A 53 -1.56 7.74 3.78
CA VAL A 53 -2.65 7.81 2.80
C VAL A 53 -3.81 8.65 3.31
N MET A 54 -4.15 8.57 4.59
CA MET A 54 -5.16 9.45 5.20
C MET A 54 -4.76 10.93 5.08
N ALA A 55 -3.49 11.25 5.37
CA ALA A 55 -2.99 12.62 5.24
C ALA A 55 -2.99 13.10 3.78
N TYR A 56 -2.72 12.23 2.81
CA TYR A 56 -2.86 12.53 1.39
C TYR A 56 -4.30 12.95 1.02
N TYR A 57 -5.30 12.35 1.63
CA TYR A 57 -6.71 12.72 1.49
C TYR A 57 -7.16 13.88 2.40
N GLY A 58 -6.23 14.56 3.07
CA GLY A 58 -6.54 15.70 3.94
C GLY A 58 -6.99 15.34 5.35
N VAL A 59 -7.01 14.06 5.70
CA VAL A 59 -7.33 13.59 7.06
C VAL A 59 -6.03 13.34 7.82
N ASP A 60 -5.46 14.42 8.37
CA ASP A 60 -4.19 14.37 9.10
C ASP A 60 -4.40 13.91 10.55
N ARG A 61 -3.82 12.75 10.91
CA ARG A 61 -3.78 12.19 12.25
C ARG A 61 -2.36 11.79 12.58
N SER A 62 -1.99 11.84 13.85
CA SER A 62 -0.67 11.35 14.25
C SER A 62 -0.53 9.86 13.98
N THR A 63 0.68 9.39 13.68
CA THR A 63 0.96 7.97 13.49
C THR A 63 0.56 7.14 14.72
N LEU A 64 0.71 7.70 15.92
CA LEU A 64 0.37 7.01 17.17
C LEU A 64 -1.15 6.89 17.36
N ASP A 65 -1.94 7.92 17.01
CA ASP A 65 -3.40 7.85 17.06
C ASP A 65 -3.93 6.76 16.13
N VAL A 66 -3.37 6.70 14.90
CA VAL A 66 -3.74 5.67 13.94
C VAL A 66 -3.29 4.29 14.43
N ALA A 67 -2.09 4.17 14.99
CA ALA A 67 -1.61 2.92 15.56
C ALA A 67 -2.52 2.42 16.70
N GLN A 68 -2.95 3.31 17.59
CA GLN A 68 -3.87 2.96 18.66
C GLN A 68 -5.21 2.44 18.14
N ALA A 69 -5.75 3.04 17.07
CA ALA A 69 -6.98 2.58 16.43
C ALA A 69 -6.81 1.25 15.69
N CYS A 70 -5.63 0.98 15.14
CA CYS A 70 -5.30 -0.26 14.44
C CYS A 70 -4.96 -1.43 15.37
N LEU A 71 -4.66 -1.17 16.65
CA LEU A 71 -4.26 -2.22 17.59
C LEU A 71 -5.32 -3.33 17.64
N ASP A 72 -4.91 -4.56 17.38
CA ASP A 72 -5.66 -5.74 17.71
C ASP A 72 -5.31 -6.16 19.14
N PRO A 73 -6.16 -5.87 20.13
CA PRO A 73 -5.83 -6.09 21.53
C PRO A 73 -5.81 -7.59 21.89
N HIS A 74 -6.46 -8.43 21.08
CA HIS A 74 -6.50 -9.87 21.32
C HIS A 74 -5.17 -10.55 20.98
N HIS A 75 -4.53 -10.07 19.89
CA HIS A 75 -3.26 -10.62 19.41
C HIS A 75 -2.05 -9.70 19.72
N GLY A 76 -2.27 -8.50 20.21
CA GLY A 76 -1.20 -7.52 20.47
C GLY A 76 -0.48 -7.03 19.20
N ILE A 77 -1.15 -7.04 18.04
CA ILE A 77 -0.56 -6.68 16.76
C ILE A 77 -1.21 -5.45 16.13
N TYR A 78 -0.43 -4.74 15.29
CA TYR A 78 -0.87 -3.56 14.55
C TYR A 78 -1.09 -3.84 13.06
N GLY A 79 -0.68 -5.02 12.58
CA GLY A 79 -0.71 -5.43 11.17
C GLY A 79 -1.94 -6.25 10.78
N ASN A 80 -3.02 -6.26 11.57
CA ASN A 80 -4.28 -6.91 11.20
C ASN A 80 -4.94 -6.09 10.09
N TRP A 81 -4.92 -6.61 8.86
CA TRP A 81 -5.34 -5.87 7.67
C TRP A 81 -6.76 -5.32 7.73
N PRO A 82 -7.81 -6.14 8.04
CA PRO A 82 -9.17 -5.63 8.19
C PRO A 82 -9.29 -4.52 9.23
N ARG A 83 -8.59 -4.62 10.37
CA ARG A 83 -8.63 -3.58 11.40
C ARG A 83 -8.00 -2.28 10.96
N ASN A 84 -6.94 -2.33 10.15
CA ASN A 84 -6.31 -1.13 9.63
C ASN A 84 -7.26 -0.37 8.68
N VAL A 85 -7.99 -1.07 7.82
CA VAL A 85 -9.03 -0.46 6.97
C VAL A 85 -10.18 0.08 7.82
N GLN A 86 -10.63 -0.68 8.84
CA GLN A 86 -11.66 -0.22 9.76
C GLN A 86 -11.21 1.02 10.56
N ALA A 87 -9.94 1.09 10.97
CA ALA A 87 -9.39 2.25 11.66
C ALA A 87 -9.42 3.50 10.75
N ALA A 88 -9.02 3.38 9.48
CA ALA A 88 -9.13 4.47 8.52
C ALA A 88 -10.59 4.95 8.38
N TYR A 89 -11.54 4.01 8.29
CA TYR A 89 -12.96 4.32 8.22
C TYR A 89 -13.45 5.07 9.46
N SER A 90 -12.98 4.73 10.66
CA SER A 90 -13.35 5.44 11.90
C SER A 90 -12.88 6.89 11.93
N PHE A 91 -11.88 7.24 11.12
CA PHE A 91 -11.42 8.61 10.90
C PHE A 91 -12.07 9.28 9.67
N GLY A 92 -13.07 8.64 9.04
CA GLY A 92 -13.80 9.18 7.90
C GLY A 92 -13.18 8.87 6.54
N VAL A 93 -12.18 7.98 6.47
CA VAL A 93 -11.54 7.55 5.22
C VAL A 93 -11.99 6.13 4.89
N PRO A 94 -12.94 5.94 3.96
CA PRO A 94 -13.42 4.62 3.58
C PRO A 94 -12.33 3.84 2.83
N GLY A 95 -12.47 2.51 2.82
CA GLY A 95 -11.51 1.66 2.11
C GLY A 95 -11.88 0.18 2.15
N TYR A 96 -11.10 -0.61 1.47
CA TYR A 96 -11.28 -2.05 1.38
C TYR A 96 -9.93 -2.76 1.14
N LEU A 97 -9.93 -4.08 1.30
CA LEU A 97 -8.82 -4.93 0.92
C LEU A 97 -9.03 -5.43 -0.50
N ALA A 98 -7.97 -5.39 -1.30
CA ALA A 98 -7.98 -5.90 -2.67
C ALA A 98 -6.78 -6.83 -2.92
N ARG A 99 -6.88 -7.62 -4.00
CA ARG A 99 -5.77 -8.37 -4.59
C ARG A 99 -5.56 -7.89 -6.01
N PHE A 100 -4.37 -7.39 -6.28
CA PHE A 100 -3.96 -6.99 -7.62
C PHE A 100 -3.19 -8.14 -8.26
N THR A 101 -3.52 -8.45 -9.51
CA THR A 101 -2.91 -9.55 -10.27
C THR A 101 -2.26 -9.10 -11.57
N ASN A 102 -2.35 -7.82 -11.89
CA ASN A 102 -1.74 -7.21 -13.08
C ASN A 102 -1.42 -5.73 -12.85
N TRP A 103 -0.47 -5.21 -13.63
CA TRP A 103 -0.04 -3.81 -13.53
C TRP A 103 -1.07 -2.81 -14.05
N ALA A 104 -1.93 -3.20 -14.99
CA ALA A 104 -2.92 -2.28 -15.55
C ALA A 104 -3.91 -1.78 -14.49
N ASP A 105 -4.33 -2.64 -13.56
CA ASP A 105 -5.22 -2.25 -12.46
C ASP A 105 -4.49 -1.36 -11.43
N VAL A 106 -3.20 -1.64 -11.16
CA VAL A 106 -2.36 -0.82 -10.29
C VAL A 106 -2.14 0.58 -10.90
N GLU A 107 -1.79 0.63 -12.19
CA GLU A 107 -1.62 1.88 -12.95
C GLU A 107 -2.90 2.70 -12.96
N ARG A 108 -4.04 2.05 -13.12
CA ARG A 108 -5.35 2.72 -13.07
C ARG A 108 -5.61 3.33 -11.71
N ALA A 109 -5.36 2.60 -10.62
CA ALA A 109 -5.55 3.13 -9.27
C ALA A 109 -4.72 4.42 -9.07
N ILE A 110 -3.46 4.42 -9.49
CA ILE A 110 -2.60 5.60 -9.40
C ILE A 110 -3.06 6.73 -10.34
N ALA A 111 -3.49 6.41 -11.58
CA ALA A 111 -4.03 7.39 -12.51
C ALA A 111 -5.31 8.07 -11.97
N ASP A 112 -6.14 7.31 -11.26
CA ASP A 112 -7.36 7.79 -10.61
C ASP A 112 -7.08 8.54 -9.29
N GLY A 113 -5.82 8.57 -8.83
CA GLY A 113 -5.41 9.30 -7.62
C GLY A 113 -5.50 8.49 -6.33
N HIS A 114 -5.51 7.16 -6.43
CA HIS A 114 -5.59 6.27 -5.28
C HIS A 114 -4.24 5.60 -5.00
N PRO A 115 -3.46 6.07 -4.01
CA PRO A 115 -2.27 5.37 -3.56
C PRO A 115 -2.66 4.03 -2.92
N LEU A 116 -1.79 3.03 -3.06
CA LEU A 116 -2.04 1.67 -2.56
C LEU A 116 -1.09 1.33 -1.41
N ILE A 117 -1.61 0.72 -0.35
CA ILE A 117 -0.78 0.20 0.74
C ILE A 117 -0.54 -1.28 0.47
N LEU A 118 0.70 -1.61 0.08
CA LEU A 118 1.07 -2.96 -0.33
C LEU A 118 1.56 -3.79 0.86
N SER A 119 1.08 -5.03 0.97
CA SER A 119 1.65 -6.01 1.90
C SER A 119 2.76 -6.78 1.21
N ILE A 120 4.00 -6.62 1.65
CA ILE A 120 5.18 -7.25 1.05
C ILE A 120 5.88 -8.21 1.99
N ARG A 121 6.59 -9.18 1.42
CA ARG A 121 7.46 -10.12 2.13
C ARG A 121 8.57 -10.60 1.20
N PHE A 122 9.81 -10.69 1.71
CA PHE A 122 10.91 -11.35 1.00
C PHE A 122 12.02 -11.76 1.97
N ALA A 123 12.68 -12.86 1.67
CA ALA A 123 13.66 -13.47 2.56
C ALA A 123 15.13 -13.24 2.11
N GLN A 124 15.34 -12.76 0.88
CA GLN A 124 16.68 -12.63 0.31
C GLN A 124 17.02 -11.17 0.01
N PRO A 125 18.27 -10.73 0.29
CA PRO A 125 18.75 -9.43 -0.15
C PRO A 125 18.66 -9.25 -1.67
N GLY A 126 18.43 -8.02 -2.12
CA GLY A 126 18.43 -7.68 -3.54
C GLY A 126 17.10 -7.86 -4.26
N ILE A 127 16.08 -8.42 -3.63
CA ILE A 127 14.71 -8.47 -4.19
C ILE A 127 14.16 -7.05 -4.40
N LEU A 128 14.28 -6.19 -3.36
CA LEU A 128 14.00 -4.77 -3.48
C LEU A 128 15.29 -3.99 -3.29
N LEU A 129 15.85 -3.51 -4.39
CA LEU A 129 17.07 -2.70 -4.38
C LEU A 129 16.79 -1.37 -3.66
N ASN A 130 17.73 -0.93 -2.82
CA ASN A 130 17.63 0.30 -2.03
C ASN A 130 16.55 0.28 -0.93
N SER A 131 16.02 -0.88 -0.58
CA SER A 131 15.12 -0.97 0.58
C SER A 131 15.88 -0.69 1.88
N PRO A 132 15.22 -0.12 2.91
CA PRO A 132 15.86 0.14 4.22
C PRO A 132 16.25 -1.13 4.99
N TYR A 133 15.93 -2.31 4.48
CA TYR A 133 16.17 -3.62 5.11
C TYR A 133 16.50 -4.67 4.05
N GLN A 134 17.17 -5.75 4.47
CA GLN A 134 17.64 -6.83 3.57
C GLN A 134 16.62 -7.96 3.40
N ALA A 135 15.68 -8.11 4.34
CA ALA A 135 14.62 -9.10 4.34
C ALA A 135 13.47 -8.62 5.24
N THR A 136 12.27 -9.16 5.02
CA THR A 136 11.11 -8.94 5.90
C THR A 136 10.14 -10.11 5.83
N ASP A 137 9.64 -10.56 6.99
CA ASP A 137 8.57 -11.56 7.10
C ASP A 137 7.18 -10.99 6.85
N GLY A 138 7.07 -9.66 6.80
CA GLY A 138 5.84 -8.92 6.49
C GLY A 138 6.04 -7.44 6.77
N HIS A 139 5.73 -6.61 5.77
CA HIS A 139 5.86 -5.16 5.86
C HIS A 139 4.82 -4.46 4.98
N LEU A 140 4.44 -3.26 5.35
CA LEU A 140 3.49 -2.43 4.59
C LEU A 140 4.20 -1.18 4.12
N ILE A 141 4.08 -0.92 2.81
CA ILE A 141 4.64 0.25 2.12
C ILE A 141 3.57 0.93 1.28
N VAL A 142 3.72 2.20 0.97
CA VAL A 142 2.74 2.95 0.15
C VAL A 142 3.27 3.13 -1.26
N LEU A 143 2.58 2.54 -2.24
CA LEU A 143 2.82 2.81 -3.66
C LEU A 143 2.19 4.16 -4.00
N ALA A 144 3.02 5.10 -4.43
CA ALA A 144 2.63 6.49 -4.68
C ALA A 144 2.74 6.92 -6.16
N GLY A 145 3.37 6.13 -7.02
CA GLY A 145 3.49 6.55 -8.41
C GLY A 145 4.35 5.67 -9.29
N PHE A 146 4.53 6.14 -10.51
CA PHE A 146 5.36 5.52 -11.54
C PHE A 146 6.21 6.56 -12.27
N ASP A 147 7.45 6.22 -12.62
CA ASP A 147 8.29 7.01 -13.53
C ASP A 147 8.08 6.63 -15.00
N ALA A 148 8.75 7.35 -15.91
CA ALA A 148 8.68 7.10 -17.35
C ALA A 148 9.22 5.73 -17.77
N ALA A 149 10.11 5.13 -16.98
CA ALA A 149 10.65 3.78 -17.21
C ALA A 149 9.74 2.68 -16.66
N GLY A 150 8.67 3.05 -15.96
CA GLY A 150 7.73 2.14 -15.33
C GLY A 150 8.17 1.64 -13.95
N ASN A 151 9.23 2.21 -13.37
CA ASN A 151 9.56 1.94 -11.98
C ASN A 151 8.48 2.48 -11.06
N VAL A 152 8.35 1.86 -9.90
CA VAL A 152 7.32 2.15 -8.91
C VAL A 152 7.90 2.98 -7.79
N GLU A 153 7.33 4.16 -7.53
CA GLU A 153 7.63 4.95 -6.35
C GLU A 153 6.88 4.42 -5.14
N VAL A 154 7.59 4.24 -4.05
CA VAL A 154 7.00 3.88 -2.76
C VAL A 154 7.49 4.77 -1.63
N ASN A 155 6.62 5.02 -0.66
CA ASN A 155 6.98 5.56 0.65
C ASN A 155 7.09 4.39 1.62
N ASP A 156 8.31 4.12 2.11
CA ASP A 156 8.59 3.04 3.04
C ASP A 156 8.73 3.58 4.47
N PRO A 157 7.79 3.25 5.38
CA PRO A 157 7.81 3.77 6.75
C PRO A 157 8.98 3.26 7.60
N ALA A 158 9.70 2.22 7.18
CA ALA A 158 10.87 1.73 7.90
C ALA A 158 12.07 2.68 7.84
N ALA A 159 12.11 3.57 6.87
CA ALA A 159 13.12 4.62 6.77
C ALA A 159 12.89 5.72 7.80
N THR A 160 13.97 6.44 8.13
CA THR A 160 13.93 7.52 9.12
C THR A 160 13.66 8.89 8.51
N THR A 161 13.92 9.07 7.22
CA THR A 161 13.75 10.34 6.50
C THR A 161 13.12 10.12 5.12
N PRO A 162 12.48 11.14 4.53
CA PRO A 162 11.90 11.03 3.19
C PRO A 162 12.93 10.62 2.12
N GLU A 163 14.17 11.12 2.21
CA GLU A 163 15.23 10.85 1.22
C GLU A 163 15.62 9.35 1.20
N LYS A 164 15.40 8.65 2.32
CA LYS A 164 15.67 7.21 2.46
C LYS A 164 14.41 6.35 2.28
N GLY A 165 13.24 6.94 2.43
CA GLY A 165 11.97 6.23 2.43
C GLY A 165 11.16 6.40 1.14
N CYS A 166 11.32 7.51 0.42
CA CYS A 166 10.73 7.69 -0.90
C CYS A 166 11.67 7.06 -1.94
N VAL A 167 11.45 5.80 -2.27
CA VAL A 167 12.36 4.99 -3.10
C VAL A 167 11.67 4.48 -4.36
N TRP A 168 12.48 4.19 -5.37
CA TRP A 168 12.02 3.64 -6.64
C TRP A 168 12.40 2.18 -6.76
N TYR A 169 11.42 1.32 -7.02
CA TYR A 169 11.65 -0.11 -7.23
C TYR A 169 11.30 -0.52 -8.66
N PRO A 170 12.13 -1.36 -9.31
CA PRO A 170 11.73 -2.09 -10.50
C PRO A 170 10.48 -2.94 -10.23
N ARG A 171 9.56 -3.01 -11.20
CA ARG A 171 8.34 -3.85 -11.08
C ARG A 171 8.65 -5.30 -10.75
N ALA A 172 9.70 -5.86 -11.37
CA ALA A 172 10.11 -7.24 -11.12
C ALA A 172 10.39 -7.55 -9.65
N GLY A 173 11.03 -6.61 -8.92
CA GLY A 173 11.25 -6.76 -7.49
C GLY A 173 9.96 -6.76 -6.68
N LEU A 174 8.99 -5.90 -7.05
CA LEU A 174 7.68 -5.88 -6.41
C LEU A 174 6.83 -7.11 -6.79
N GLU A 175 6.95 -7.64 -8.00
CA GLU A 175 6.29 -8.91 -8.35
C GLU A 175 6.74 -10.04 -7.44
N GLU A 176 8.03 -10.14 -7.13
CA GLU A 176 8.55 -11.13 -6.17
C GLU A 176 8.05 -10.86 -4.75
N ALA A 177 8.24 -9.63 -4.26
CA ALA A 177 7.97 -9.29 -2.86
C ALA A 177 6.47 -9.15 -2.54
N TRP A 178 5.65 -8.82 -3.52
CA TRP A 178 4.23 -8.54 -3.33
C TRP A 178 3.34 -9.63 -3.95
N TRP A 179 3.38 -9.82 -5.29
CA TRP A 179 2.45 -10.76 -5.91
C TRP A 179 2.75 -12.21 -5.57
N LYS A 180 4.01 -12.64 -5.72
CA LYS A 180 4.37 -14.03 -5.42
C LYS A 180 4.37 -14.31 -3.91
N ALA A 181 4.81 -13.36 -3.10
CA ALA A 181 4.96 -13.57 -1.67
C ALA A 181 3.66 -13.42 -0.86
N THR A 182 2.77 -12.50 -1.26
CA THR A 182 1.55 -12.18 -0.48
C THR A 182 0.26 -12.28 -1.31
N GLY A 183 0.35 -12.67 -2.58
CA GLY A 183 -0.80 -12.78 -3.49
C GLY A 183 -1.38 -11.44 -3.90
N GLY A 184 -0.57 -10.37 -3.95
CA GLY A 184 -0.99 -9.05 -4.41
C GLY A 184 -1.91 -8.29 -3.47
N VAL A 185 -1.88 -8.61 -2.18
CA VAL A 185 -2.75 -7.94 -1.19
C VAL A 185 -2.36 -6.47 -1.02
N ALA A 186 -3.36 -5.60 -1.08
CA ALA A 186 -3.23 -4.18 -0.79
C ALA A 186 -4.45 -3.63 -0.03
N TYR A 187 -4.25 -2.52 0.70
CA TYR A 187 -5.36 -1.69 1.14
C TYR A 187 -5.59 -0.60 0.10
N VAL A 188 -6.83 -0.41 -0.26
CA VAL A 188 -7.30 0.69 -1.09
C VAL A 188 -8.11 1.61 -0.19
N LEU A 189 -7.56 2.76 0.15
CA LEU A 189 -8.30 3.81 0.85
C LEU A 189 -8.82 4.80 -0.19
N LEU A 190 -9.99 5.36 0.07
CA LEU A 190 -10.69 6.26 -0.82
C LEU A 190 -10.81 7.65 -0.15
N PRO A 191 -10.92 8.73 -0.93
CA PRO A 191 -11.16 10.05 -0.35
C PRO A 191 -12.44 10.05 0.50
N PRO A 192 -12.48 10.82 1.60
CA PRO A 192 -13.72 11.06 2.33
C PRO A 192 -14.76 11.72 1.42
N GLU A 193 -16.05 11.46 1.72
CA GLU A 193 -17.18 12.11 1.03
C GLU A 193 -17.29 13.60 1.33
#